data_da041ac70776d3f53cd966151a6e7602
#
_entry.id   da041ac70776d3f53cd966151a6e7602
#
_cell.length_a   1.000
_cell.length_b   1.000
_cell.length_c   1.000
_cell.angle_alpha   90.00
_cell.angle_beta   90.00
_cell.angle_gamma   90.00
#
_symmetry.space_group_name_H-M   'P 1'
#
loop_
_entity.id
_entity.type
_entity.pdbx_description
1 polymer ?
#
loop_
_entity_poly.entity_id
_entity_poly.type
_entity_poly.pdbx_seq_one_letter_code
_entity_poly.pdbx_strand_id
1 'polypeptide(L)'
;VERGLWGAENLSLIPGPVGAAPVQNIGAYGAEAKDVIARVHLFDTERREHGVLTAEECRFAYRDSIFKHELRGRAVITSVEFRFGKRPAPDLGYGDLQRETEARGGASLRNIREAVCAIRRGKLPDTAVLGNAGSFFKNPVVSRAEAEQLAARYEGMPVYPAPDPERRKLAAGWLIDRAGMKGYRKGRAGVHDRQALVLVNFGGAT
;
A
#
# COMPACT_ATOMS: atom_id res chain seq x y z
N VAL A 1 -8.58 -10.11 13.00
CA VAL A 1 -7.97 -11.42 13.33
C VAL A 1 -8.55 -11.98 14.63
N GLU A 2 -8.46 -11.25 15.75
CA GLU A 2 -8.92 -11.71 17.07
C GLU A 2 -10.41 -12.07 17.13
N ARG A 3 -11.23 -11.42 16.30
CA ARG A 3 -12.68 -11.69 16.18
C ARG A 3 -13.03 -12.72 15.09
N GLY A 4 -12.04 -13.38 14.48
CA GLY A 4 -12.27 -14.36 13.41
C GLY A 4 -12.79 -13.74 12.10
N LEU A 5 -12.56 -12.44 11.86
CA LEU A 5 -13.03 -11.73 10.68
C LEU A 5 -11.92 -11.60 9.62
N TRP A 6 -12.27 -11.88 8.36
CA TRP A 6 -11.39 -11.93 7.20
C TRP A 6 -11.49 -10.70 6.32
N GLY A 7 -10.39 -10.36 5.62
CA GLY A 7 -10.34 -9.35 4.56
C GLY A 7 -9.33 -8.23 4.77
N ALA A 8 -8.74 -8.09 5.97
CA ALA A 8 -7.72 -7.08 6.23
C ALA A 8 -6.41 -7.67 6.78
N GLU A 9 -6.26 -8.97 6.85
CA GLU A 9 -5.06 -9.66 7.36
C GLU A 9 -3.79 -9.28 6.58
N ASN A 10 -3.90 -9.12 5.26
CA ASN A 10 -2.79 -8.71 4.38
C ASN A 10 -2.38 -7.24 4.57
N LEU A 11 -3.25 -6.41 5.17
CA LEU A 11 -2.97 -5.01 5.48
C LEU A 11 -2.32 -4.83 6.87
N SER A 12 -1.95 -5.91 7.53
CA SER A 12 -1.37 -5.91 8.87
C SER A 12 -0.08 -5.07 8.94
N LEU A 13 0.11 -4.39 10.07
CA LEU A 13 1.29 -3.57 10.36
C LEU A 13 1.49 -2.37 9.41
N ILE A 14 0.47 -1.91 8.70
CA ILE A 14 0.52 -0.63 7.98
C ILE A 14 0.35 0.48 9.03
N PRO A 15 1.32 1.39 9.20
CA PRO A 15 1.22 2.47 10.16
C PRO A 15 0.23 3.54 9.70
N GLY A 16 -0.31 4.30 10.66
CA GLY A 16 -1.21 5.42 10.41
C GLY A 16 -2.64 5.18 10.88
N PRO A 17 -3.44 6.24 11.02
CA PRO A 17 -4.82 6.15 11.45
C PRO A 17 -5.73 5.55 10.38
N VAL A 18 -6.81 4.90 10.83
CA VAL A 18 -7.81 4.28 9.95
C VAL A 18 -8.42 5.29 8.98
N GLY A 19 -8.66 6.53 9.42
CA GLY A 19 -9.18 7.60 8.56
C GLY A 19 -8.28 8.00 7.39
N ALA A 20 -6.98 7.68 7.44
CA ALA A 20 -6.07 7.90 6.32
C ALA A 20 -6.14 6.79 5.26
N ALA A 21 -6.67 5.61 5.59
CA ALA A 21 -6.71 4.46 4.70
C ALA A 21 -7.48 4.72 3.39
N PRO A 22 -8.66 5.39 3.39
CA PRO A 22 -9.41 5.68 2.17
C PRO A 22 -8.72 6.68 1.24
N VAL A 23 -7.94 7.61 1.77
CA VAL A 23 -7.36 8.72 0.98
C VAL A 23 -6.56 8.20 -0.21
N GLN A 24 -5.69 7.24 0.03
CA GLN A 24 -4.86 6.64 -1.02
C GLN A 24 -5.18 5.17 -1.26
N ASN A 25 -6.36 4.70 -0.80
CA ASN A 25 -6.69 3.28 -0.93
C ASN A 25 -5.49 2.42 -0.55
N ILE A 26 -5.09 2.43 0.74
CA ILE A 26 -3.90 1.70 1.20
C ILE A 26 -3.97 0.24 0.75
N GLY A 27 -2.84 -0.34 0.41
CA GLY A 27 -2.80 -1.73 -0.04
C GLY A 27 -1.42 -2.36 0.13
N ALA A 28 -1.43 -3.63 0.44
CA ALA A 28 -0.25 -4.46 0.57
C ALA A 28 -0.61 -5.93 0.31
N TYR A 29 0.34 -6.70 -0.18
CA TYR A 29 0.23 -8.15 -0.36
C TYR A 29 -1.05 -8.62 -1.07
N GLY A 30 -1.38 -7.95 -2.19
CA GLY A 30 -2.57 -8.28 -2.99
C GLY A 30 -3.87 -7.59 -2.57
N ALA A 31 -4.03 -7.25 -1.29
CA ALA A 31 -5.22 -6.60 -0.77
C ALA A 31 -5.16 -5.07 -0.81
N GLU A 32 -6.30 -4.41 -0.96
CA GLU A 32 -6.47 -2.98 -0.86
C GLU A 32 -7.60 -2.62 0.12
N ALA A 33 -7.56 -1.43 0.71
CA ALA A 33 -8.58 -1.00 1.67
C ALA A 33 -10.00 -0.98 1.07
N LYS A 34 -10.14 -0.67 -0.22
CA LYS A 34 -11.41 -0.71 -0.95
C LYS A 34 -12.12 -2.05 -0.90
N ASP A 35 -11.37 -3.15 -0.75
CA ASP A 35 -11.92 -4.51 -0.76
C ASP A 35 -12.78 -4.78 0.49
N VAL A 36 -12.55 -3.99 1.55
CA VAL A 36 -13.24 -4.11 2.83
C VAL A 36 -13.95 -2.83 3.27
N ILE A 37 -13.73 -1.68 2.64
CA ILE A 37 -14.46 -0.43 2.95
C ILE A 37 -15.87 -0.53 2.41
N ALA A 38 -16.85 -0.31 3.28
CA ALA A 38 -18.27 -0.22 2.92
C ALA A 38 -18.69 1.24 2.73
N ARG A 39 -18.33 2.12 3.68
CA ARG A 39 -18.66 3.55 3.66
C ARG A 39 -17.55 4.37 4.30
N VAL A 40 -17.47 5.64 3.91
CA VAL A 40 -16.59 6.64 4.50
C VAL A 40 -17.43 7.82 4.97
N HIS A 41 -17.37 8.11 6.26
CA HIS A 41 -17.99 9.28 6.84
C HIS A 41 -17.00 10.43 6.84
N LEU A 42 -17.46 11.60 6.49
CA LEU A 42 -16.63 12.79 6.36
C LEU A 42 -17.37 14.06 6.85
N PHE A 43 -16.58 15.08 7.14
CA PHE A 43 -17.04 16.45 7.27
C PHE A 43 -16.50 17.25 6.08
N ASP A 44 -17.39 17.86 5.32
CA ASP A 44 -17.05 18.76 4.21
C ASP A 44 -16.83 20.16 4.77
N THR A 45 -15.59 20.65 4.70
CA THR A 45 -15.19 21.92 5.30
C THR A 45 -15.71 23.15 4.51
N GLU A 46 -16.00 22.99 3.22
CA GLU A 46 -16.58 24.07 2.41
C GLU A 46 -18.08 24.19 2.65
N ARG A 47 -18.81 23.06 2.60
CA ARG A 47 -20.26 23.03 2.84
C ARG A 47 -20.61 23.10 4.33
N ARG A 48 -19.65 22.82 5.21
CA ARG A 48 -19.81 22.75 6.67
C ARG A 48 -20.87 21.74 7.11
N GLU A 49 -20.89 20.59 6.45
CA GLU A 49 -21.85 19.52 6.70
C GLU A 49 -21.20 18.14 6.79
N HIS A 50 -21.87 17.23 7.48
CA HIS A 50 -21.48 15.82 7.49
C HIS A 50 -21.99 15.11 6.24
N GLY A 51 -21.18 14.25 5.67
CA GLY A 51 -21.52 13.42 4.53
C GLY A 51 -21.09 11.96 4.74
N VAL A 52 -21.68 11.09 3.94
CA VAL A 52 -21.33 9.66 3.89
C VAL A 52 -21.17 9.28 2.42
N LEU A 53 -20.06 8.67 2.08
CA LEU A 53 -19.80 8.13 0.74
C LEU A 53 -19.78 6.61 0.81
N THR A 54 -20.41 5.95 -0.14
CA THR A 54 -20.25 4.52 -0.39
C THR A 54 -18.86 4.23 -0.95
N ALA A 55 -18.43 2.97 -0.96
CA ALA A 55 -17.17 2.56 -1.58
C ALA A 55 -17.10 2.95 -3.08
N GLU A 56 -18.23 2.88 -3.79
CA GLU A 56 -18.33 3.27 -5.21
C GLU A 56 -18.13 4.78 -5.40
N GLU A 57 -18.81 5.59 -4.59
CA GLU A 57 -18.68 7.05 -4.63
C GLU A 57 -17.27 7.53 -4.24
N CYS A 58 -16.52 6.74 -3.45
CA CYS A 58 -15.12 7.01 -3.15
C CYS A 58 -14.19 6.87 -4.37
N ARG A 59 -14.64 6.27 -5.46
CA ARG A 59 -13.88 6.09 -6.72
C ARG A 59 -12.47 5.56 -6.50
N PHE A 60 -12.35 4.51 -5.67
CA PHE A 60 -11.07 3.93 -5.36
C PHE A 60 -10.35 3.36 -6.58
N ALA A 61 -9.07 3.72 -6.72
CA ALA A 61 -8.16 3.17 -7.72
C ALA A 61 -6.81 2.85 -7.08
N TYR A 62 -5.83 2.44 -7.89
CA TYR A 62 -4.48 2.11 -7.40
C TYR A 62 -3.81 3.32 -6.76
N ARG A 63 -3.72 3.32 -5.43
CA ARG A 63 -3.21 4.43 -4.59
C ARG A 63 -3.93 5.74 -4.87
N ASP A 64 -5.24 5.67 -5.11
CA ASP A 64 -6.05 6.82 -5.49
C ASP A 64 -7.50 6.71 -4.97
N SER A 65 -8.17 7.87 -4.84
CA SER A 65 -9.56 8.01 -4.47
C SER A 65 -10.05 9.45 -4.73
N ILE A 66 -11.35 9.70 -4.61
CA ILE A 66 -11.95 11.03 -4.68
C ILE A 66 -11.30 12.05 -3.72
N PHE A 67 -10.74 11.58 -2.59
CA PHE A 67 -10.09 12.43 -1.59
C PHE A 67 -8.77 13.04 -2.07
N LYS A 68 -8.21 12.54 -3.17
CA LYS A 68 -7.04 13.13 -3.84
C LYS A 68 -7.40 14.07 -4.99
N HIS A 69 -8.66 14.13 -5.35
CA HIS A 69 -9.20 14.91 -6.47
C HIS A 69 -10.24 15.93 -5.97
N GLU A 70 -11.51 15.72 -6.22
CA GLU A 70 -12.59 16.68 -5.96
C GLU A 70 -12.77 17.05 -4.47
N LEU A 71 -12.41 16.14 -3.57
CA LEU A 71 -12.49 16.37 -2.12
C LEU A 71 -11.13 16.69 -1.47
N ARG A 72 -10.09 16.94 -2.30
CA ARG A 72 -8.75 17.23 -1.79
C ARG A 72 -8.73 18.53 -0.98
N GLY A 73 -8.23 18.41 0.28
CA GLY A 73 -8.15 19.55 1.20
C GLY A 73 -9.49 20.05 1.74
N ARG A 74 -10.59 19.39 1.36
CA ARG A 74 -11.95 19.76 1.68
C ARG A 74 -12.63 18.76 2.61
N ALA A 75 -12.32 17.48 2.49
CA ALA A 75 -12.91 16.43 3.32
C ALA A 75 -12.03 16.09 4.52
N VAL A 76 -12.62 16.10 5.71
CA VAL A 76 -12.06 15.52 6.93
C VAL A 76 -12.78 14.19 7.18
N ILE A 77 -12.07 13.06 7.01
CA ILE A 77 -12.65 11.73 7.25
C ILE A 77 -12.79 11.53 8.77
N THR A 78 -14.03 11.32 9.21
CA THR A 78 -14.38 11.19 10.63
C THR A 78 -14.46 9.72 11.07
N SER A 79 -14.95 8.83 10.20
CA SER A 79 -14.94 7.38 10.45
C SER A 79 -15.00 6.58 9.14
N VAL A 80 -14.68 5.29 9.23
CA VAL A 80 -14.72 4.36 8.11
C VAL A 80 -15.47 3.11 8.54
N GLU A 81 -16.47 2.72 7.76
CA GLU A 81 -17.18 1.47 7.94
C GLU A 81 -16.52 0.37 7.11
N PHE A 82 -16.17 -0.74 7.76
CA PHE A 82 -15.61 -1.91 7.10
C PHE A 82 -16.61 -3.07 7.06
N ARG A 83 -16.60 -3.81 5.98
CA ARG A 83 -17.32 -5.06 5.82
C ARG A 83 -16.33 -6.21 5.76
N PHE A 84 -16.27 -7.01 6.81
CA PHE A 84 -15.39 -8.16 6.91
C PHE A 84 -16.13 -9.47 6.68
N GLY A 85 -15.43 -10.46 6.11
CA GLY A 85 -15.95 -11.81 5.90
C GLY A 85 -15.90 -12.65 7.18
N LYS A 86 -16.88 -13.55 7.35
CA LYS A 86 -16.88 -14.58 8.41
C LYS A 86 -16.32 -15.93 7.91
N ARG A 87 -16.19 -16.10 6.59
CA ARG A 87 -15.64 -17.30 5.96
C ARG A 87 -14.20 -17.07 5.54
N PRO A 88 -13.33 -18.08 5.63
CA PRO A 88 -11.99 -18.02 5.09
C PRO A 88 -11.97 -17.63 3.61
N ALA A 89 -11.16 -16.61 3.28
CA ALA A 89 -10.91 -16.17 1.92
C ALA A 89 -9.45 -15.65 1.82
N PRO A 90 -8.44 -16.53 2.05
CA PRO A 90 -7.04 -16.11 2.05
C PRO A 90 -6.57 -15.72 0.66
N ASP A 91 -5.91 -14.56 0.54
CA ASP A 91 -5.13 -14.19 -0.62
C ASP A 91 -3.63 -14.31 -0.29
N LEU A 92 -2.98 -15.33 -0.84
CA LEU A 92 -1.58 -15.65 -0.59
C LEU A 92 -0.70 -15.47 -1.84
N GLY A 93 -1.28 -15.00 -2.96
CA GLY A 93 -0.62 -14.95 -4.27
C GLY A 93 0.49 -13.92 -4.40
N TYR A 94 0.78 -13.11 -3.37
CA TYR A 94 1.74 -12.03 -3.47
C TYR A 94 3.10 -12.38 -2.84
N GLY A 95 4.13 -12.48 -3.68
CA GLY A 95 5.53 -12.65 -3.25
C GLY A 95 5.75 -13.89 -2.37
N ASP A 96 6.42 -13.71 -1.24
CA ASP A 96 6.78 -14.79 -0.31
C ASP A 96 5.67 -15.15 0.68
N LEU A 97 4.48 -14.53 0.59
CA LEU A 97 3.45 -14.65 1.61
C LEU A 97 2.95 -16.09 1.79
N GLN A 98 2.78 -16.82 0.69
CA GLN A 98 2.37 -18.23 0.74
C GLN A 98 3.39 -19.06 1.52
N ARG A 99 4.66 -19.01 1.12
CA ARG A 99 5.75 -19.75 1.77
C ARG A 99 5.84 -19.44 3.27
N GLU A 100 5.79 -18.15 3.61
CA GLU A 100 5.86 -17.69 5.00
C GLU A 100 4.64 -18.13 5.83
N THR A 101 3.48 -18.22 5.21
CA THR A 101 2.25 -18.69 5.86
C THR A 101 2.29 -20.21 6.06
N GLU A 102 2.72 -20.97 5.07
CA GLU A 102 2.90 -22.42 5.14
C GLU A 102 3.91 -22.81 6.23
N ALA A 103 5.03 -22.09 6.33
CA ALA A 103 6.02 -22.30 7.39
C ALA A 103 5.46 -22.09 8.82
N ARG A 104 4.31 -21.43 8.96
CA ARG A 104 3.59 -21.22 10.23
C ARG A 104 2.43 -22.17 10.45
N GLY A 105 2.27 -23.21 9.62
CA GLY A 105 1.23 -24.23 9.77
C GLY A 105 -0.02 -23.98 8.93
N GLY A 106 0.08 -23.19 7.85
CA GLY A 106 -0.99 -23.03 6.87
C GLY A 106 -1.84 -21.78 7.03
N ALA A 107 -2.84 -21.64 6.14
CA ALA A 107 -3.61 -20.42 5.90
C ALA A 107 -4.69 -20.15 6.97
N SER A 108 -4.29 -19.80 8.18
CA SER A 108 -5.17 -19.24 9.19
C SER A 108 -5.02 -17.72 9.24
N LEU A 109 -6.06 -16.99 9.72
CA LEU A 109 -6.01 -15.53 9.93
C LEU A 109 -4.77 -15.10 10.73
N ARG A 110 -4.44 -15.85 11.79
CA ARG A 110 -3.28 -15.57 12.63
C ARG A 110 -1.98 -15.77 11.86
N ASN A 111 -1.82 -16.89 11.17
CA ASN A 111 -0.60 -17.23 10.44
C ASN A 111 -0.34 -16.25 9.30
N ILE A 112 -1.38 -15.84 8.57
CA ILE A 112 -1.26 -14.83 7.50
C ILE A 112 -0.84 -13.49 8.10
N ARG A 113 -1.50 -13.03 9.16
CA ARG A 113 -1.11 -11.79 9.85
C ARG A 113 0.34 -11.83 10.33
N GLU A 114 0.76 -12.92 10.96
CA GLU A 114 2.12 -13.09 11.47
C GLU A 114 3.13 -13.15 10.32
N ALA A 115 2.82 -13.83 9.22
CA ALA A 115 3.65 -13.87 8.02
C ALA A 115 3.83 -12.46 7.43
N VAL A 116 2.74 -11.71 7.23
CA VAL A 116 2.78 -10.32 6.76
C VAL A 116 3.63 -9.45 7.69
N CYS A 117 3.42 -9.54 9.00
CA CYS A 117 4.19 -8.78 9.98
C CYS A 117 5.69 -9.13 9.93
N ALA A 118 6.04 -10.41 9.80
CA ALA A 118 7.42 -10.86 9.71
C ALA A 118 8.11 -10.34 8.43
N ILE A 119 7.45 -10.48 7.27
CA ILE A 119 7.97 -9.96 6.00
C ILE A 119 8.16 -8.44 6.08
N ARG A 120 7.20 -7.71 6.66
CA ARG A 120 7.29 -6.26 6.78
C ARG A 120 8.42 -5.82 7.70
N ARG A 121 8.57 -6.42 8.87
CA ARG A 121 9.68 -6.12 9.80
C ARG A 121 11.05 -6.44 9.19
N GLY A 122 11.15 -7.46 8.34
CA GLY A 122 12.38 -7.79 7.62
C GLY A 122 12.75 -6.76 6.55
N LYS A 123 11.76 -6.11 5.92
CA LYS A 123 11.96 -5.21 4.76
C LYS A 123 11.88 -3.73 5.11
N LEU A 124 11.05 -3.34 6.08
CA LEU A 124 10.77 -1.95 6.41
C LEU A 124 11.43 -1.55 7.72
N PRO A 125 11.99 -0.34 7.82
CA PRO A 125 12.51 0.17 9.07
C PRO A 125 11.37 0.45 10.06
N ASP A 126 11.62 0.19 11.34
CA ASP A 126 10.71 0.59 12.41
C ASP A 126 10.66 2.11 12.50
N THR A 127 9.47 2.69 12.43
CA THR A 127 9.26 4.13 12.48
C THR A 127 9.65 4.74 13.82
N ALA A 128 9.66 3.95 14.90
CA ALA A 128 10.13 4.38 16.22
C ALA A 128 11.66 4.52 16.27
N VAL A 129 12.40 3.79 15.43
CA VAL A 129 13.86 3.79 15.38
C VAL A 129 14.39 4.70 14.27
N LEU A 130 13.77 4.64 13.10
CA LEU A 130 14.18 5.40 11.93
C LEU A 130 12.97 6.05 11.27
N GLY A 131 12.89 7.38 11.37
CA GLY A 131 11.76 8.16 10.85
C GLY A 131 11.54 7.89 9.36
N ASN A 132 10.33 7.49 9.01
CA ASN A 132 9.92 7.24 7.62
C ASN A 132 8.40 7.27 7.49
N ALA A 133 7.91 7.34 6.26
CA ALA A 133 6.48 7.32 5.93
C ALA A 133 6.10 6.08 5.10
N GLY A 134 6.86 4.99 5.20
CA GLY A 134 6.70 3.80 4.39
C GLY A 134 7.13 4.01 2.94
N SER A 135 6.51 3.31 1.99
CA SER A 135 6.82 3.46 0.56
C SER A 135 6.35 4.83 0.06
N PHE A 136 7.30 5.69 -0.27
CA PHE A 136 7.04 7.05 -0.75
C PHE A 136 6.55 7.09 -2.20
N PHE A 137 7.12 6.22 -3.05
CA PHE A 137 6.78 6.16 -4.46
C PHE A 137 5.77 5.03 -4.73
N LYS A 138 4.81 5.29 -5.61
CA LYS A 138 3.97 4.25 -6.22
C LYS A 138 4.62 3.73 -7.50
N ASN A 139 4.26 2.52 -7.90
CA ASN A 139 4.67 1.97 -9.19
C ASN A 139 4.10 2.83 -10.33
N PRO A 140 4.92 3.34 -11.26
CA PRO A 140 4.41 4.07 -12.42
C PRO A 140 3.59 3.14 -13.33
N VAL A 141 2.53 3.71 -13.90
CA VAL A 141 1.67 3.02 -14.87
C VAL A 141 1.89 3.65 -16.24
N VAL A 142 2.44 2.88 -17.15
CA VAL A 142 2.80 3.28 -18.51
C VAL A 142 2.00 2.51 -19.55
N SER A 143 2.10 2.87 -20.83
CA SER A 143 1.51 2.08 -21.92
C SER A 143 2.19 0.70 -22.02
N ARG A 144 1.47 -0.27 -22.56
CA ARG A 144 2.02 -1.63 -22.81
C ARG A 144 3.26 -1.56 -23.70
N ALA A 145 3.20 -0.78 -24.79
CA ALA A 145 4.32 -0.62 -25.72
C ALA A 145 5.57 -0.03 -25.06
N GLU A 146 5.40 1.00 -24.21
CA GLU A 146 6.50 1.58 -23.43
C GLU A 146 7.10 0.58 -22.44
N ALA A 147 6.26 -0.18 -21.75
CA ALA A 147 6.74 -1.20 -20.82
C ALA A 147 7.54 -2.31 -21.56
N GLU A 148 7.09 -2.75 -22.74
CA GLU A 148 7.79 -3.74 -23.55
C GLU A 148 9.14 -3.20 -24.06
N GLN A 149 9.21 -1.95 -24.52
CA GLN A 149 10.46 -1.29 -24.90
C GLN A 149 11.45 -1.20 -23.74
N LEU A 150 10.96 -0.81 -22.58
CA LEU A 150 11.81 -0.71 -21.39
C LEU A 150 12.29 -2.10 -20.91
N ALA A 151 11.43 -3.12 -20.94
CA ALA A 151 11.79 -4.49 -20.58
C ALA A 151 12.83 -5.10 -21.53
N ALA A 152 12.73 -4.79 -22.82
CA ALA A 152 13.73 -5.21 -23.80
C ALA A 152 15.09 -4.50 -23.60
N ARG A 153 15.08 -3.26 -23.14
CA ARG A 153 16.30 -2.48 -22.86
C ARG A 153 16.95 -2.83 -21.55
N TYR A 154 16.18 -3.19 -20.54
CA TYR A 154 16.66 -3.42 -19.17
C TYR A 154 16.31 -4.85 -18.73
N GLU A 155 17.25 -5.74 -18.90
CA GLU A 155 17.11 -7.14 -18.50
C GLU A 155 16.75 -7.30 -17.03
N GLY A 156 15.78 -8.18 -16.74
CA GLY A 156 15.30 -8.45 -15.39
C GLY A 156 14.38 -7.37 -14.80
N MET A 157 13.93 -6.37 -15.58
CA MET A 157 12.98 -5.37 -15.10
C MET A 157 11.61 -6.00 -14.83
N PRO A 158 11.09 -5.95 -13.57
CA PRO A 158 9.78 -6.50 -13.26
C PRO A 158 8.67 -5.62 -13.82
N VAL A 159 7.74 -6.23 -14.56
CA VAL A 159 6.55 -5.60 -15.12
C VAL A 159 5.31 -6.32 -14.59
N TYR A 160 4.34 -5.56 -14.10
CA TYR A 160 3.12 -6.10 -13.51
C TYR A 160 1.89 -5.69 -14.32
N PRO A 161 0.80 -6.48 -14.28
CA PRO A 161 -0.47 -6.10 -14.89
C PRO A 161 -1.03 -4.83 -14.24
N ALA A 162 -1.75 -4.04 -15.02
CA ALA A 162 -2.59 -2.94 -14.57
C ALA A 162 -4.06 -3.31 -14.79
N PRO A 163 -5.04 -2.62 -14.15
CA PRO A 163 -6.46 -2.85 -14.40
C PRO A 163 -6.85 -2.67 -15.87
N ASP A 164 -6.25 -1.70 -16.54
CA ASP A 164 -6.36 -1.51 -17.98
C ASP A 164 -5.39 -2.46 -18.69
N PRO A 165 -5.84 -3.36 -19.58
CA PRO A 165 -5.00 -4.33 -20.29
C PRO A 165 -3.96 -3.68 -21.22
N GLU A 166 -4.20 -2.42 -21.68
CA GLU A 166 -3.26 -1.66 -22.51
C GLU A 166 -2.18 -0.96 -21.69
N ARG A 167 -2.20 -1.12 -20.36
CA ARG A 167 -1.24 -0.51 -19.45
C ARG A 167 -0.50 -1.54 -18.62
N ARG A 168 0.66 -1.14 -18.12
CA ARG A 168 1.52 -1.96 -17.23
C ARG A 168 2.04 -1.11 -16.08
N LYS A 169 2.26 -1.75 -14.94
CA LYS A 169 2.96 -1.13 -13.80
C LYS A 169 4.42 -1.56 -13.81
N LEU A 170 5.33 -0.61 -13.72
CA LEU A 170 6.76 -0.86 -13.56
C LEU A 170 7.14 -0.88 -12.09
N ALA A 171 8.12 -1.69 -11.71
CA ALA A 171 8.59 -1.78 -10.32
C ALA A 171 9.40 -0.54 -9.93
N ALA A 172 8.79 0.46 -9.29
CA ALA A 172 9.48 1.67 -8.86
C ALA A 172 10.71 1.38 -7.97
N GLY A 173 10.61 0.39 -7.08
CA GLY A 173 11.75 -0.02 -6.23
C GLY A 173 12.94 -0.53 -7.05
N TRP A 174 12.68 -1.30 -8.11
CA TRP A 174 13.71 -1.77 -9.02
C TRP A 174 14.34 -0.60 -9.80
N LEU A 175 13.53 0.33 -10.30
CA LEU A 175 14.01 1.51 -11.02
C LEU A 175 14.94 2.37 -10.14
N ILE A 176 14.55 2.61 -8.89
CA ILE A 176 15.34 3.39 -7.93
C ILE A 176 16.66 2.65 -7.58
N ASP A 177 16.60 1.32 -7.41
CA ASP A 177 17.77 0.49 -7.14
C ASP A 177 18.75 0.51 -8.34
N ARG A 178 18.26 0.35 -9.56
CA ARG A 178 19.06 0.42 -10.80
C ARG A 178 19.65 1.82 -11.07
N ALA A 179 19.01 2.86 -10.57
CA ALA A 179 19.54 4.23 -10.60
C ALA A 179 20.63 4.47 -9.53
N GLY A 180 21.03 3.45 -8.75
CA GLY A 180 22.04 3.59 -7.70
C GLY A 180 21.57 4.38 -6.48
N MET A 181 20.26 4.59 -6.34
CA MET A 181 19.69 5.41 -5.26
C MET A 181 19.37 4.64 -3.98
N LYS A 182 19.32 3.30 -4.02
CA LYS A 182 19.11 2.49 -2.82
C LYS A 182 20.28 2.64 -1.87
N GLY A 183 20.00 2.99 -0.62
CA GLY A 183 21.02 3.32 0.38
C GLY A 183 21.69 4.70 0.20
N TYR A 184 21.30 5.47 -0.84
CA TYR A 184 21.82 6.81 -1.03
C TYR A 184 21.41 7.73 0.12
N ARG A 185 22.39 8.50 0.62
CA ARG A 185 22.17 9.45 1.72
C ARG A 185 22.67 10.85 1.34
N LYS A 186 21.85 11.86 1.62
CA LYS A 186 22.23 13.26 1.51
C LYS A 186 21.93 13.97 2.83
N GLY A 187 22.97 14.28 3.59
CA GLY A 187 22.83 14.89 4.90
C GLY A 187 22.05 13.99 5.88
N ARG A 188 20.90 14.49 6.32
CA ARG A 188 20.03 13.81 7.33
C ARG A 188 18.86 13.05 6.70
N ALA A 189 18.75 13.02 5.38
CA ALA A 189 17.73 12.26 4.66
C ALA A 189 18.38 11.27 3.69
N GLY A 190 17.66 10.21 3.32
CA GLY A 190 18.15 9.23 2.36
C GLY A 190 17.12 8.21 1.94
N VAL A 191 17.57 7.27 1.12
CA VAL A 191 16.82 6.09 0.69
C VAL A 191 17.25 4.92 1.55
N HIS A 192 16.30 4.15 2.07
CA HIS A 192 16.60 2.99 2.91
C HIS A 192 17.39 1.93 2.13
N ASP A 193 18.38 1.30 2.77
CA ASP A 193 19.32 0.36 2.16
C ASP A 193 18.70 -1.00 1.78
N ARG A 194 17.62 -1.41 2.45
CA ARG A 194 16.90 -2.67 2.17
C ARG A 194 15.62 -2.49 1.35
N GLN A 195 15.08 -1.26 1.31
CA GLN A 195 13.83 -0.98 0.59
C GLN A 195 13.93 0.38 -0.12
N ALA A 196 14.21 0.35 -1.42
CA ALA A 196 14.41 1.54 -2.25
C ALA A 196 13.21 2.50 -2.34
N LEU A 197 12.00 2.03 -2.04
CA LEU A 197 10.80 2.88 -2.02
C LEU A 197 10.69 3.76 -0.76
N VAL A 198 11.48 3.49 0.28
CA VAL A 198 11.34 4.13 1.58
C VAL A 198 12.36 5.26 1.72
N LEU A 199 11.87 6.47 1.83
CA LEU A 199 12.67 7.62 2.25
C LEU A 199 12.75 7.65 3.77
N VAL A 200 13.96 7.89 4.29
CA VAL A 200 14.26 7.87 5.72
C VAL A 200 14.83 9.19 6.21
N ASN A 201 14.49 9.53 7.44
CA ASN A 201 15.04 10.66 8.18
C ASN A 201 15.97 10.11 9.26
N PHE A 202 17.27 10.39 9.14
CA PHE A 202 18.29 9.98 10.10
C PHE A 202 18.37 10.89 11.36
N GLY A 203 17.36 11.69 11.57
CA GLY A 203 17.22 12.62 12.67
C GLY A 203 17.46 14.07 12.25
N GLY A 204 16.46 14.94 12.55
CA GLY A 204 16.56 16.39 12.32
C GLY A 204 16.64 16.81 10.84
N ALA A 205 16.18 16.00 9.89
CA ALA A 205 15.93 16.46 8.53
C ALA A 205 14.65 17.34 8.50
N THR A 206 14.70 18.44 7.77
CA THR A 206 13.59 19.39 7.54
C THR A 206 13.17 19.35 6.10
#